data_28a8e6e1b9ca4c6441e0e7bd89abe6e1
#
_entry.id   28a8e6e1b9ca4c6441e0e7bd89abe6e1
#
_cell.length_a   1.000
_cell.length_b   1.000
_cell.length_c   1.000
_cell.angle_alpha   90.00
_cell.angle_beta   90.00
_cell.angle_gamma   90.00
#
_symmetry.space_group_name_H-M   'P 1'
#
loop_
_entity.id
_entity.type
_entity.pdbx_description
1 polymer ?
#
loop_
_entity_poly.entity_id
_entity_poly.type
_entity_poly.pdbx_seq_one_letter_code
_entity_poly.pdbx_strand_id
1 'polypeptide(L)'
;MKTFIFFFIIFILSLTTYLAPSLAWANDVCAEDLGSLPTLAGGRVKPLYVHAQEFLKFVTNKRSLAKMSAPSVYCYLSLGTSPQDREFKLTSPVGHVKLKKFLSLDDKVNEIAIETLLAQDAQLKQEYQSESQKSDPDESYKTEIGTTLSRLELYKSVKDGLDVTIPTEVASEL
;
A
#
# COMPACT_ATOMS: atom_id res chain seq x y z
N MET A 1 -61.24 -5.67 -21.37
CA MET A 1 -60.08 -6.51 -21.06
C MET A 1 -58.74 -5.89 -21.41
N LYS A 2 -58.55 -5.28 -22.57
CA LYS A 2 -57.28 -4.66 -23.00
C LYS A 2 -56.82 -3.48 -22.11
N THR A 3 -57.75 -2.66 -21.65
CA THR A 3 -57.43 -1.50 -20.77
C THR A 3 -56.99 -1.91 -19.37
N PHE A 4 -57.49 -3.03 -18.83
CA PHE A 4 -57.11 -3.51 -17.52
C PHE A 4 -55.66 -4.05 -17.49
N ILE A 5 -55.25 -4.71 -18.58
CA ILE A 5 -53.89 -5.24 -18.75
C ILE A 5 -52.89 -4.08 -18.82
N PHE A 6 -53.25 -2.98 -19.47
CA PHE A 6 -52.36 -1.79 -19.60
C PHE A 6 -52.12 -1.13 -18.25
N PHE A 7 -53.12 -0.99 -17.42
CA PHE A 7 -52.97 -0.45 -16.06
C PHE A 7 -52.13 -1.36 -15.15
N PHE A 8 -52.27 -2.67 -15.32
CA PHE A 8 -51.51 -3.65 -14.54
C PHE A 8 -50.01 -3.63 -14.90
N ILE A 9 -49.68 -3.45 -16.16
CA ILE A 9 -48.27 -3.34 -16.62
C ILE A 9 -47.66 -2.06 -16.09
N ILE A 10 -48.35 -0.90 -16.12
CA ILE A 10 -47.86 0.35 -15.58
C ILE A 10 -47.63 0.24 -14.06
N PHE A 11 -48.52 -0.43 -13.34
CA PHE A 11 -48.39 -0.66 -11.90
C PHE A 11 -47.16 -1.52 -11.55
N ILE A 12 -46.88 -2.56 -12.32
CA ILE A 12 -45.70 -3.41 -12.14
C ILE A 12 -44.43 -2.64 -12.47
N LEU A 13 -44.42 -1.81 -13.54
CA LEU A 13 -43.27 -0.96 -13.85
C LEU A 13 -42.97 0.09 -12.79
N SER A 14 -44.02 0.66 -12.17
CA SER A 14 -43.81 1.63 -11.09
C SER A 14 -43.33 0.97 -9.79
N LEU A 15 -43.67 -0.27 -9.52
CA LEU A 15 -43.23 -1.01 -8.34
C LEU A 15 -41.74 -1.42 -8.42
N THR A 16 -41.24 -1.67 -9.64
CA THR A 16 -39.83 -2.02 -9.84
C THR A 16 -38.86 -0.85 -9.61
N THR A 17 -39.30 0.40 -9.75
CA THR A 17 -38.50 1.59 -9.44
C THR A 17 -38.33 1.83 -7.95
N TYR A 18 -39.27 1.35 -7.10
CA TYR A 18 -39.15 1.46 -5.62
C TYR A 18 -38.30 0.34 -5.01
N LEU A 19 -38.07 -0.75 -5.71
CA LEU A 19 -37.26 -1.88 -5.27
C LEU A 19 -35.83 -1.87 -5.86
N ALA A 20 -35.40 -0.76 -6.50
CA ALA A 20 -33.99 -0.59 -6.74
C ALA A 20 -33.31 -0.65 -5.36
N PRO A 21 -32.52 -1.70 -5.05
CA PRO A 21 -31.70 -1.63 -3.85
C PRO A 21 -30.92 -0.34 -3.99
N SER A 22 -31.06 0.57 -3.04
CA SER A 22 -30.02 1.54 -2.81
C SER A 22 -28.77 0.69 -2.73
N LEU A 23 -27.98 0.67 -3.79
CA LEU A 23 -26.60 0.25 -3.72
C LEU A 23 -26.05 1.11 -2.61
N ALA A 24 -26.14 0.59 -1.37
CA ALA A 24 -25.44 1.14 -0.26
C ALA A 24 -24.02 1.21 -0.80
N TRP A 25 -23.57 2.40 -1.05
CA TRP A 25 -22.17 2.68 -1.28
C TRP A 25 -21.53 2.13 -0.02
N ALA A 26 -21.00 0.91 -0.12
CA ALA A 26 -20.16 0.38 0.90
C ALA A 26 -19.08 1.43 1.03
N ASN A 27 -19.17 2.25 2.08
CA ASN A 27 -18.20 3.28 2.34
C ASN A 27 -16.86 2.57 2.25
N ASP A 28 -16.05 2.98 1.29
CA ASP A 28 -14.73 2.40 1.12
C ASP A 28 -14.01 2.61 2.45
N VAL A 29 -13.75 1.51 3.16
CA VAL A 29 -13.09 1.53 4.48
C VAL A 29 -11.77 2.28 4.40
N CYS A 30 -11.16 2.32 3.21
CA CYS A 30 -9.91 3.01 2.92
C CYS A 30 -10.13 4.34 2.19
N ALA A 31 -11.23 5.06 2.48
CA ALA A 31 -11.48 6.38 1.94
C ALA A 31 -10.41 7.40 2.35
N GLU A 32 -10.31 8.49 1.60
CA GLU A 32 -9.29 9.53 1.83
C GLU A 32 -9.42 10.22 3.20
N ASP A 33 -10.60 10.21 3.81
CA ASP A 33 -10.87 10.83 5.10
C ASP A 33 -10.01 10.29 6.25
N LEU A 34 -9.51 9.04 6.12
CA LEU A 34 -8.56 8.46 7.05
C LEU A 34 -7.24 9.25 7.16
N GLY A 35 -6.92 10.05 6.15
CA GLY A 35 -5.69 10.84 6.12
C GLY A 35 -5.53 11.83 7.25
N SER A 36 -6.62 12.29 7.87
CA SER A 36 -6.64 13.24 8.99
C SER A 36 -6.39 12.59 10.36
N LEU A 37 -6.48 11.26 10.46
CA LEU A 37 -6.29 10.55 11.73
C LEU A 37 -4.90 10.81 12.31
N PRO A 38 -4.80 11.21 13.60
CA PRO A 38 -3.52 11.34 14.26
C PRO A 38 -2.90 9.97 14.45
N THR A 39 -1.65 9.81 14.06
CA THR A 39 -0.88 8.57 14.20
C THR A 39 0.44 8.85 14.90
N LEU A 40 0.84 7.96 15.81
CA LEU A 40 2.17 7.98 16.42
C LEU A 40 3.07 7.07 15.58
N ALA A 41 4.04 7.66 14.88
CA ALA A 41 5.01 6.95 14.10
C ALA A 41 6.41 7.55 14.29
N GLY A 42 7.39 6.70 14.59
CA GLY A 42 8.75 7.15 14.86
C GLY A 42 8.86 8.12 16.04
N GLY A 43 8.02 7.96 17.08
CA GLY A 43 8.00 8.81 18.28
C GLY A 43 7.38 10.20 18.06
N ARG A 44 6.69 10.44 16.95
CA ARG A 44 6.03 11.73 16.65
C ARG A 44 4.59 11.50 16.24
N VAL A 45 3.69 12.37 16.76
CA VAL A 45 2.31 12.42 16.30
C VAL A 45 2.25 13.21 14.99
N LYS A 46 1.69 12.61 13.97
CA LYS A 46 1.49 13.23 12.65
C LYS A 46 0.20 12.70 12.01
N PRO A 47 -0.43 13.44 11.07
CA PRO A 47 -1.57 12.91 10.32
C PRO A 47 -1.19 11.64 9.55
N LEU A 48 -2.09 10.67 9.48
CA LEU A 48 -1.88 9.45 8.70
C LEU A 48 -1.51 9.74 7.24
N TYR A 49 -2.06 10.82 6.67
CA TYR A 49 -1.72 11.27 5.33
C TYR A 49 -0.20 11.48 5.14
N VAL A 50 0.44 12.15 6.11
CA VAL A 50 1.88 12.42 6.05
C VAL A 50 2.67 11.12 6.17
N HIS A 51 2.30 10.27 7.14
CA HIS A 51 2.95 8.99 7.35
C HIS A 51 2.82 8.07 6.12
N ALA A 52 1.62 7.95 5.58
CA ALA A 52 1.34 7.14 4.40
C ALA A 52 2.10 7.65 3.16
N GLN A 53 2.24 8.97 2.99
CA GLN A 53 3.05 9.53 1.90
C GLN A 53 4.54 9.23 2.06
N GLU A 54 5.07 9.35 3.27
CA GLU A 54 6.47 9.01 3.58
C GLU A 54 6.73 7.52 3.30
N PHE A 55 5.84 6.65 3.76
CA PHE A 55 5.86 5.22 3.49
C PHE A 55 5.89 4.93 1.99
N LEU A 56 4.87 5.40 1.27
CA LEU A 56 4.73 5.10 -0.15
C LEU A 56 5.92 5.61 -0.97
N LYS A 57 6.38 6.84 -0.66
CA LYS A 57 7.54 7.43 -1.31
C LYS A 57 8.83 6.67 -1.01
N PHE A 58 9.05 6.25 0.23
CA PHE A 58 10.26 5.52 0.60
C PHE A 58 10.28 4.13 -0.05
N VAL A 59 9.18 3.41 0.02
CA VAL A 59 9.11 2.02 -0.49
C VAL A 59 9.10 1.97 -2.02
N THR A 60 8.34 2.86 -2.69
CA THR A 60 8.08 2.78 -4.13
C THR A 60 8.66 3.93 -4.95
N ASN A 61 9.17 4.97 -4.29
CA ASN A 61 9.54 6.26 -4.90
C ASN A 61 8.36 6.99 -5.59
N LYS A 62 7.10 6.61 -5.29
CA LYS A 62 5.88 7.19 -5.87
C LYS A 62 5.07 7.91 -4.78
N ARG A 63 4.24 8.88 -5.18
CA ARG A 63 3.33 9.60 -4.27
C ARG A 63 1.90 9.08 -4.30
N SER A 64 1.58 8.27 -5.29
CA SER A 64 0.28 7.63 -5.48
C SER A 64 0.48 6.32 -6.22
N LEU A 65 -0.45 5.39 -6.11
CA LEU A 65 -0.40 4.10 -6.79
C LEU A 65 -1.78 3.75 -7.35
N ALA A 66 -1.83 3.28 -8.60
CA ALA A 66 -3.09 2.87 -9.24
C ALA A 66 -4.22 3.92 -9.12
N LYS A 67 -3.87 5.22 -9.21
CA LYS A 67 -4.78 6.37 -9.02
C LYS A 67 -5.39 6.46 -7.61
N MET A 68 -4.82 5.79 -6.63
CA MET A 68 -5.19 5.90 -5.21
C MET A 68 -4.24 6.87 -4.50
N SER A 69 -4.77 7.54 -3.47
CA SER A 69 -3.99 8.36 -2.56
C SER A 69 -3.10 7.48 -1.67
N ALA A 70 -2.06 8.06 -1.09
CA ALA A 70 -1.19 7.32 -0.19
C ALA A 70 -1.92 6.75 1.05
N PRO A 71 -2.86 7.48 1.72
CA PRO A 71 -3.66 6.92 2.81
C PRO A 71 -4.47 5.69 2.40
N SER A 72 -5.09 5.71 1.21
CA SER A 72 -5.84 4.56 0.72
C SER A 72 -4.94 3.36 0.47
N VAL A 73 -3.78 3.57 -0.18
CA VAL A 73 -2.78 2.49 -0.40
C VAL A 73 -2.32 1.88 0.91
N TYR A 74 -1.99 2.73 1.88
CA TYR A 74 -1.54 2.34 3.21
C TYR A 74 -2.62 1.51 3.93
N CYS A 75 -3.86 1.99 3.95
CA CYS A 75 -5.00 1.31 4.56
C CYS A 75 -5.24 -0.09 3.96
N TYR A 76 -5.29 -0.19 2.63
CA TYR A 76 -5.47 -1.49 1.98
C TYR A 76 -4.35 -2.46 2.31
N LEU A 77 -3.11 -1.98 2.39
CA LEU A 77 -1.97 -2.81 2.76
C LEU A 77 -2.08 -3.30 4.20
N SER A 78 -2.39 -2.42 5.15
CA SER A 78 -2.52 -2.75 6.58
C SER A 78 -3.68 -3.70 6.87
N LEU A 79 -4.76 -3.62 6.09
CA LEU A 79 -5.92 -4.53 6.22
C LEU A 79 -5.72 -5.85 5.47
N GLY A 80 -4.62 -6.03 4.71
CA GLY A 80 -4.40 -7.20 3.87
C GLY A 80 -5.44 -7.38 2.78
N THR A 81 -6.10 -6.29 2.37
CA THR A 81 -7.14 -6.27 1.34
C THR A 81 -6.64 -5.55 0.09
N SER A 82 -7.38 -5.65 -1.00
CA SER A 82 -7.16 -4.86 -2.20
C SER A 82 -8.49 -4.33 -2.73
N PRO A 83 -8.50 -3.18 -3.43
CA PRO A 83 -9.71 -2.67 -4.07
C PRO A 83 -10.26 -3.72 -5.04
N GLN A 84 -11.58 -3.94 -5.02
CA GLN A 84 -12.23 -5.00 -5.80
C GLN A 84 -11.94 -4.94 -7.30
N ASP A 85 -11.64 -3.75 -7.83
CA ASP A 85 -11.49 -3.49 -9.27
C ASP A 85 -10.05 -3.17 -9.71
N ARG A 86 -9.05 -3.31 -8.83
CA ARG A 86 -7.69 -2.86 -9.13
C ARG A 86 -6.63 -3.85 -8.69
N GLU A 87 -5.73 -4.17 -9.59
CA GLU A 87 -4.53 -4.92 -9.25
C GLU A 87 -3.60 -4.02 -8.41
N PHE A 88 -3.30 -4.47 -7.20
CA PHE A 88 -2.53 -3.74 -6.21
C PHE A 88 -1.17 -4.39 -6.04
N LYS A 89 -0.21 -3.95 -6.86
CA LYS A 89 1.18 -4.41 -6.78
C LYS A 89 2.11 -3.26 -6.45
N LEU A 90 2.80 -3.36 -5.33
CA LEU A 90 3.87 -2.43 -5.00
C LEU A 90 5.17 -2.87 -5.68
N THR A 91 5.88 -1.89 -6.24
CA THR A 91 7.21 -2.08 -6.79
C THR A 91 8.21 -1.22 -6.02
N SER A 92 9.41 -1.73 -5.80
CA SER A 92 10.51 -0.99 -5.19
C SER A 92 11.54 -0.62 -6.25
N PRO A 93 12.12 0.58 -6.20
CA PRO A 93 13.18 0.96 -7.12
C PRO A 93 14.46 0.18 -6.85
N VAL A 94 15.17 -0.19 -7.92
CA VAL A 94 16.49 -0.84 -7.90
C VAL A 94 17.38 -0.10 -8.89
N GLY A 95 18.34 0.67 -8.38
CA GLY A 95 19.23 1.49 -9.21
C GLY A 95 20.60 0.88 -9.46
N HIS A 96 21.17 0.19 -8.48
CA HIS A 96 22.56 -0.26 -8.51
C HIS A 96 22.78 -1.48 -9.41
N VAL A 97 23.76 -1.40 -10.32
CA VAL A 97 24.03 -2.47 -11.33
C VAL A 97 24.37 -3.81 -10.67
N LYS A 98 25.18 -3.83 -9.62
CA LYS A 98 25.50 -5.06 -8.89
C LYS A 98 24.26 -5.67 -8.24
N LEU A 99 23.36 -4.85 -7.67
CA LEU A 99 22.13 -5.34 -7.08
C LEU A 99 21.20 -5.93 -8.15
N LYS A 100 21.09 -5.30 -9.32
CA LYS A 100 20.33 -5.87 -10.44
C LYS A 100 20.87 -7.24 -10.86
N LYS A 101 22.19 -7.37 -10.98
CA LYS A 101 22.82 -8.66 -11.29
C LYS A 101 22.58 -9.72 -10.22
N PHE A 102 22.70 -9.34 -8.95
CA PHE A 102 22.41 -10.23 -7.82
C PHE A 102 20.96 -10.73 -7.86
N LEU A 103 20.01 -9.84 -8.17
CA LEU A 103 18.60 -10.16 -8.30
C LEU A 103 18.23 -10.79 -9.66
N SER A 104 19.21 -11.06 -10.53
CA SER A 104 19.02 -11.59 -11.90
C SER A 104 18.09 -10.74 -12.76
N LEU A 105 18.17 -9.42 -12.61
CA LEU A 105 17.39 -8.44 -13.38
C LEU A 105 18.18 -7.95 -14.59
N ASP A 106 17.46 -7.62 -15.66
CA ASP A 106 18.04 -6.89 -16.81
C ASP A 106 18.46 -5.48 -16.38
N ASP A 107 19.55 -4.95 -16.96
CA ASP A 107 20.09 -3.62 -16.65
C ASP A 107 19.07 -2.49 -16.89
N LYS A 108 18.09 -2.69 -17.77
CA LYS A 108 17.02 -1.71 -18.06
C LYS A 108 15.89 -1.72 -17.04
N VAL A 109 15.80 -2.76 -16.21
CA VAL A 109 14.75 -2.86 -15.17
C VAL A 109 15.15 -1.96 -14.00
N ASN A 110 14.30 -0.99 -13.65
CA ASN A 110 14.55 -0.06 -12.56
C ASN A 110 13.60 -0.24 -11.37
N GLU A 111 12.64 -1.13 -11.48
CA GLU A 111 11.67 -1.45 -10.43
C GLU A 111 11.46 -2.96 -10.37
N ILE A 112 11.26 -3.49 -9.17
CA ILE A 112 10.97 -4.91 -8.92
C ILE A 112 9.77 -5.02 -7.98
N ALA A 113 8.92 -6.04 -8.16
CA ALA A 113 7.82 -6.30 -7.25
C ALA A 113 8.34 -6.60 -5.84
N ILE A 114 7.68 -6.03 -4.83
CA ILE A 114 8.09 -6.21 -3.43
C ILE A 114 8.00 -7.68 -3.01
N GLU A 115 7.02 -8.42 -3.50
CA GLU A 115 6.86 -9.85 -3.24
C GLU A 115 8.08 -10.64 -3.72
N THR A 116 8.66 -10.26 -4.86
CA THR A 116 9.89 -10.88 -5.38
C THR A 116 11.09 -10.59 -4.48
N LEU A 117 11.20 -9.35 -3.97
CA LEU A 117 12.24 -8.99 -3.01
C LEU A 117 12.07 -9.71 -1.67
N LEU A 118 10.82 -9.87 -1.21
CA LEU A 118 10.51 -10.62 0.02
C LEU A 118 10.96 -12.08 -0.08
N ALA A 119 10.79 -12.71 -1.24
CA ALA A 119 11.27 -14.07 -1.47
C ALA A 119 12.81 -14.19 -1.38
N GLN A 120 13.52 -13.08 -1.56
CA GLN A 120 14.98 -13.01 -1.52
C GLN A 120 15.53 -12.30 -0.26
N ASP A 121 14.70 -12.01 0.73
CA ASP A 121 15.07 -11.26 1.94
C ASP A 121 16.29 -11.88 2.67
N ALA A 122 16.28 -13.19 2.86
CA ALA A 122 17.39 -13.89 3.52
C ALA A 122 18.70 -13.77 2.73
N GLN A 123 18.63 -13.88 1.41
CA GLN A 123 19.78 -13.76 0.54
C GLN A 123 20.32 -12.32 0.51
N LEU A 124 19.44 -11.32 0.49
CA LEU A 124 19.82 -9.91 0.59
C LEU A 124 20.51 -9.59 1.92
N LYS A 125 20.03 -10.14 3.03
CA LYS A 125 20.67 -9.99 4.35
C LYS A 125 22.05 -10.64 4.39
N GLN A 126 22.20 -11.81 3.82
CA GLN A 126 23.50 -12.49 3.70
C GLN A 126 24.47 -11.70 2.83
N GLU A 127 24.01 -11.17 1.69
CA GLU A 127 24.84 -10.36 0.79
C GLU A 127 25.27 -9.06 1.46
N TYR A 128 24.38 -8.39 2.20
CA TYR A 128 24.70 -7.21 3.01
C TYR A 128 25.81 -7.49 4.02
N GLN A 129 25.70 -8.61 4.74
CA GLN A 129 26.70 -9.04 5.71
C GLN A 129 28.02 -9.35 5.05
N SER A 130 28.01 -10.10 3.94
CA SER A 130 29.18 -10.43 3.15
C SER A 130 29.92 -9.18 2.66
N GLU A 131 29.18 -8.21 2.10
CA GLU A 131 29.78 -6.94 1.63
C GLU A 131 30.35 -6.14 2.81
N SER A 132 29.68 -6.12 3.96
CA SER A 132 30.11 -5.40 5.16
C SER A 132 31.38 -5.99 5.80
N GLN A 133 31.71 -7.24 5.56
CA GLN A 133 32.89 -7.94 6.10
C GLN A 133 34.12 -7.84 5.18
N LYS A 134 34.00 -7.29 3.98
CA LYS A 134 35.13 -7.10 3.09
C LYS A 134 36.10 -6.07 3.63
N SER A 135 37.38 -6.24 3.38
CA SER A 135 38.41 -5.25 3.72
C SER A 135 38.27 -3.94 2.93
N ASP A 136 37.66 -4.01 1.75
CA ASP A 136 37.37 -2.88 0.85
C ASP A 136 35.93 -3.04 0.33
N PRO A 137 34.92 -2.63 1.12
CA PRO A 137 33.53 -2.77 0.75
C PRO A 137 33.13 -1.75 -0.31
N ASP A 138 32.27 -2.15 -1.24
CA ASP A 138 31.62 -1.23 -2.15
C ASP A 138 30.49 -0.51 -1.37
N GLU A 139 30.79 0.65 -0.80
CA GLU A 139 29.88 1.41 0.06
C GLU A 139 28.57 1.79 -0.67
N SER A 140 28.63 2.05 -1.98
CA SER A 140 27.44 2.36 -2.78
C SER A 140 26.52 1.14 -2.89
N TYR A 141 27.09 -0.01 -3.18
CA TYR A 141 26.36 -1.28 -3.25
C TYR A 141 25.78 -1.69 -1.90
N LYS A 142 26.57 -1.60 -0.83
CA LYS A 142 26.14 -1.88 0.54
C LYS A 142 24.98 -0.98 0.95
N THR A 143 25.07 0.33 0.66
CA THR A 143 24.01 1.29 0.95
C THR A 143 22.72 0.96 0.22
N GLU A 144 22.80 0.56 -1.06
CA GLU A 144 21.62 0.19 -1.83
C GLU A 144 20.96 -1.08 -1.29
N ILE A 145 21.74 -2.12 -0.92
CA ILE A 145 21.19 -3.31 -0.28
C ILE A 145 20.54 -2.94 1.05
N GLY A 146 21.21 -2.16 1.91
CA GLY A 146 20.68 -1.71 3.20
C GLY A 146 19.37 -0.93 3.05
N THR A 147 19.32 -0.03 2.07
CA THR A 147 18.09 0.72 1.75
C THR A 147 16.96 -0.21 1.28
N THR A 148 17.29 -1.21 0.45
CA THR A 148 16.31 -2.20 -0.02
C THR A 148 15.77 -3.03 1.14
N LEU A 149 16.62 -3.49 2.06
CA LEU A 149 16.22 -4.20 3.27
C LEU A 149 15.33 -3.34 4.16
N SER A 150 15.68 -2.06 4.37
CA SER A 150 14.85 -1.13 5.16
C SER A 150 13.47 -0.90 4.53
N ARG A 151 13.36 -0.86 3.19
CA ARG A 151 12.08 -0.79 2.48
C ARG A 151 11.23 -2.04 2.72
N LEU A 152 11.85 -3.22 2.71
CA LEU A 152 11.16 -4.49 2.98
C LEU A 152 10.68 -4.57 4.44
N GLU A 153 11.50 -4.14 5.39
CA GLU A 153 11.13 -4.11 6.80
C GLU A 153 9.95 -3.18 7.05
N LEU A 154 9.99 -1.96 6.50
CA LEU A 154 8.88 -1.03 6.62
C LEU A 154 7.61 -1.57 5.94
N TYR A 155 7.72 -2.18 4.75
CA TYR A 155 6.59 -2.82 4.09
C TYR A 155 5.96 -3.91 4.94
N LYS A 156 6.76 -4.80 5.55
CA LYS A 156 6.29 -5.84 6.48
C LYS A 156 5.59 -5.23 7.69
N SER A 157 6.21 -4.22 8.30
CA SER A 157 5.66 -3.54 9.47
C SER A 157 4.28 -2.94 9.20
N VAL A 158 4.10 -2.29 8.04
CA VAL A 158 2.79 -1.76 7.63
C VAL A 158 1.80 -2.88 7.39
N LYS A 159 2.19 -3.93 6.67
CA LYS A 159 1.34 -5.08 6.37
C LYS A 159 0.88 -5.81 7.63
N ASP A 160 1.73 -5.86 8.65
CA ASP A 160 1.45 -6.50 9.93
C ASP A 160 0.78 -5.53 10.94
N GLY A 161 0.55 -4.27 10.55
CA GLY A 161 -0.09 -3.24 11.39
C GLY A 161 0.77 -2.81 12.58
N LEU A 162 2.10 -2.92 12.48
CA LEU A 162 3.03 -2.69 13.59
C LEU A 162 3.77 -1.33 13.53
N ASP A 163 3.59 -0.56 12.46
CA ASP A 163 4.39 0.65 12.23
C ASP A 163 3.76 1.94 12.78
N VAL A 164 2.47 1.93 13.09
CA VAL A 164 1.76 3.06 13.71
C VAL A 164 0.91 2.62 14.90
N THR A 165 0.77 3.54 15.86
CA THR A 165 -0.22 3.46 16.93
C THR A 165 -1.13 4.69 16.88
N ILE A 166 -2.41 4.50 17.17
CA ILE A 166 -3.33 5.62 17.38
C ILE A 166 -3.19 6.05 18.84
N PRO A 167 -2.79 7.31 19.12
CA PRO A 167 -2.68 7.79 20.50
C PRO A 167 -4.03 7.70 21.21
N THR A 168 -4.13 6.91 22.27
CA THR A 168 -5.37 6.75 23.05
C THR A 168 -5.71 7.97 23.91
N GLU A 169 -4.72 8.80 24.22
CA GLU A 169 -4.93 10.00 25.03
C GLU A 169 -5.68 11.12 24.30
N VAL A 170 -5.69 11.13 22.97
CA VAL A 170 -6.46 12.10 22.17
C VAL A 170 -7.96 11.79 22.22
N ALA A 171 -8.35 10.57 22.55
CA ALA A 171 -9.75 10.15 22.64
C ALA A 171 -10.45 10.62 23.94
N SER A 172 -9.73 11.11 24.94
CA SER A 172 -10.29 11.57 26.20
C SER A 172 -10.61 13.08 26.25
N GLU A 173 -10.20 13.84 25.22
CA GLU A 173 -10.42 15.30 25.15
C GLU A 173 -11.39 15.72 24.03
N LEU A 174 -12.02 14.76 23.33
CA LEU A 174 -13.09 14.99 22.35
C LEU A 174 -14.45 14.51 22.90
#